data_9ea892847c9c6fe07266d9a31ac425e3
#
_entry.id   9ea892847c9c6fe07266d9a31ac425e3
#
_cell.length_a   1.000
_cell.length_b   1.000
_cell.length_c   1.000
_cell.angle_alpha   90.00
_cell.angle_beta   90.00
_cell.angle_gamma   90.00
#
_symmetry.space_group_name_H-M   'P 1'
#
loop_
_entity.id
_entity.type
_entity.pdbx_description
1 polymer ?
#
loop_
_entity_poly.entity_id
_entity_poly.type
_entity_poly.pdbx_seq_one_letter_code
_entity_poly.pdbx_strand_id
1 'polypeptide(L)'
;LIVLLPLQNDFCLPSGLLYVPGAEKDVERLSRLIKEKMTVIDKIILTADEHHVMDIAHPSYWKNKRGEHPAPFTTISWWEVLSGEWIPFGDREEVIDYLRRLIENEEYKHMIWPEHCLYGSEGAAITPVLMEAVTCWAREGKYYEVVEKGLNPSTEFFGAFRANIPLDYAADTKFNMKLKDELESYDVIWLAGEAKSHCVANTLRQLFDYPEVVQRLVILEDCMGNILGCEDLAIPIYEKAARMGARFETSESLLFS
;
A
#
# COMPACT_ATOMS: atom_id res chain seq x y z
N LEU A 1 16.01 -4.59 -9.34
CA LEU A 1 15.20 -4.51 -8.11
C LEU A 1 13.76 -4.88 -8.40
N ILE A 2 13.10 -5.57 -7.48
CA ILE A 2 11.65 -5.73 -7.45
C ILE A 2 11.10 -5.15 -6.14
N VAL A 3 10.06 -4.32 -6.24
CA VAL A 3 9.31 -3.77 -5.10
C VAL A 3 7.91 -4.34 -5.13
N LEU A 4 7.55 -5.05 -4.08
CA LEU A 4 6.25 -5.70 -3.93
C LEU A 4 5.46 -4.98 -2.83
N LEU A 5 4.37 -4.30 -3.23
CA LEU A 5 3.44 -3.66 -2.32
C LEU A 5 2.60 -4.73 -1.61
N PRO A 6 1.82 -4.40 -0.58
CA PRO A 6 1.34 -5.39 0.38
C PRO A 6 0.72 -6.62 -0.28
N LEU A 7 1.39 -7.76 -0.17
CA LEU A 7 0.91 -9.07 -0.64
C LEU A 7 0.64 -9.99 0.56
N GLN A 8 -0.07 -9.40 1.55
CA GLN A 8 -0.45 -10.04 2.80
C GLN A 8 -1.73 -10.87 2.66
N ASN A 9 -1.95 -11.80 3.58
CA ASN A 9 -3.09 -12.70 3.52
C ASN A 9 -4.43 -11.98 3.48
N ASP A 10 -4.59 -10.88 4.21
CA ASP A 10 -5.85 -10.12 4.24
C ASP A 10 -6.21 -9.46 2.90
N PHE A 11 -5.21 -9.17 2.06
CA PHE A 11 -5.45 -8.64 0.70
C PHE A 11 -5.55 -9.73 -0.35
N CYS A 12 -4.78 -10.83 -0.20
CA CYS A 12 -4.53 -11.76 -1.30
C CYS A 12 -5.25 -13.08 -1.18
N LEU A 13 -5.77 -13.44 -0.01
CA LEU A 13 -6.54 -14.68 0.13
C LEU A 13 -8.05 -14.39 0.07
N PRO A 14 -8.86 -15.29 -0.55
CA PRO A 14 -10.32 -15.12 -0.59
C PRO A 14 -10.99 -15.06 0.79
N SER A 15 -10.31 -15.53 1.84
CA SER A 15 -10.73 -15.43 3.25
C SER A 15 -10.24 -14.17 3.94
N GLY A 16 -9.43 -13.35 3.28
CA GLY A 16 -8.85 -12.13 3.83
C GLY A 16 -9.90 -11.05 4.11
N LEU A 17 -9.67 -10.24 5.14
CA LEU A 17 -10.64 -9.26 5.62
C LEU A 17 -10.81 -8.06 4.66
N LEU A 18 -9.82 -7.80 3.83
CA LEU A 18 -9.87 -6.77 2.77
C LEU A 18 -9.40 -7.37 1.43
N TYR A 19 -9.97 -8.53 1.08
CA TYR A 19 -9.59 -9.27 -0.11
C TYR A 19 -9.77 -8.46 -1.40
N VAL A 20 -8.71 -8.41 -2.20
CA VAL A 20 -8.70 -7.84 -3.55
C VAL A 20 -9.03 -8.97 -4.55
N PRO A 21 -10.13 -8.88 -5.31
CA PRO A 21 -10.55 -9.96 -6.20
C PRO A 21 -9.48 -10.33 -7.24
N GLY A 22 -9.00 -11.58 -7.19
CA GLY A 22 -8.00 -12.12 -8.12
C GLY A 22 -6.55 -12.02 -7.64
N ALA A 23 -6.30 -11.38 -6.50
CA ALA A 23 -4.94 -11.18 -5.96
C ALA A 23 -4.18 -12.49 -5.71
N GLU A 24 -4.87 -13.60 -5.46
CA GLU A 24 -4.22 -14.91 -5.38
C GLU A 24 -3.50 -15.31 -6.67
N LYS A 25 -4.03 -14.88 -7.83
CA LYS A 25 -3.40 -15.13 -9.14
C LYS A 25 -2.23 -14.18 -9.38
N ASP A 26 -2.31 -12.96 -8.84
CA ASP A 26 -1.23 -11.99 -8.91
C ASP A 26 -0.03 -12.49 -8.11
N VAL A 27 -0.27 -13.03 -6.92
CA VAL A 27 0.72 -13.72 -6.10
C VAL A 27 1.36 -14.91 -6.83
N GLU A 28 0.56 -15.74 -7.51
CA GLU A 28 1.07 -16.88 -8.30
C GLU A 28 1.98 -16.42 -9.43
N ARG A 29 1.58 -15.39 -10.21
CA ARG A 29 2.39 -14.80 -11.29
C ARG A 29 3.71 -14.23 -10.77
N LEU A 30 3.67 -13.45 -9.69
CA LEU A 30 4.86 -12.89 -9.06
C LEU A 30 5.79 -13.98 -8.51
N SER A 31 5.24 -14.99 -7.85
CA SER A 31 6.03 -16.11 -7.34
C SER A 31 6.73 -16.88 -8.45
N ARG A 32 6.04 -17.08 -9.58
CA ARG A 32 6.63 -17.67 -10.78
C ARG A 32 7.73 -16.78 -11.36
N LEU A 33 7.47 -15.48 -11.53
CA LEU A 33 8.46 -14.52 -12.04
C LEU A 33 9.73 -14.51 -11.18
N ILE A 34 9.61 -14.46 -9.86
CA ILE A 34 10.74 -14.49 -8.94
C ILE A 34 11.54 -15.78 -9.11
N LYS A 35 10.87 -16.94 -9.17
CA LYS A 35 11.54 -18.26 -9.33
C LYS A 35 12.26 -18.37 -10.68
N GLU A 36 11.67 -17.87 -11.76
CA GLU A 36 12.26 -17.99 -13.11
C GLU A 36 13.35 -16.93 -13.39
N LYS A 37 13.30 -15.77 -12.72
CA LYS A 37 14.25 -14.66 -12.89
C LYS A 37 15.20 -14.48 -11.68
N MET A 38 15.41 -15.52 -10.88
CA MET A 38 16.25 -15.47 -9.66
C MET A 38 17.63 -14.88 -9.88
N THR A 39 18.24 -15.17 -11.05
CA THR A 39 19.61 -14.73 -11.36
C THR A 39 19.72 -13.25 -11.72
N VAL A 40 18.64 -12.63 -12.21
CA VAL A 40 18.63 -11.22 -12.63
C VAL A 40 18.02 -10.28 -11.59
N ILE A 41 17.35 -10.83 -10.58
CA ILE A 41 16.81 -10.04 -9.46
C ILE A 41 17.94 -9.89 -8.43
N ASP A 42 18.42 -8.67 -8.26
CA ASP A 42 19.49 -8.34 -7.29
C ASP A 42 18.94 -8.10 -5.87
N LYS A 43 17.75 -7.53 -5.77
CA LYS A 43 17.12 -7.16 -4.50
C LYS A 43 15.61 -7.33 -4.57
N ILE A 44 15.01 -7.77 -3.47
CA ILE A 44 13.55 -7.78 -3.25
C ILE A 44 13.24 -6.89 -2.06
N ILE A 45 12.32 -5.94 -2.24
CA ILE A 45 11.73 -5.15 -1.17
C ILE A 45 10.25 -5.50 -1.11
N LEU A 46 9.80 -5.95 0.04
CA LEU A 46 8.40 -6.20 0.36
C LEU A 46 7.91 -5.03 1.22
N THR A 47 6.69 -4.57 1.00
CA THR A 47 6.04 -3.70 1.98
C THR A 47 4.96 -4.47 2.72
N ALA A 48 4.75 -4.15 3.99
CA ALA A 48 3.74 -4.77 4.82
C ALA A 48 2.93 -3.69 5.55
N ASP A 49 1.61 -3.81 5.47
CA ASP A 49 0.70 -3.02 6.29
C ASP A 49 0.60 -3.64 7.68
N GLU A 50 0.81 -2.81 8.69
CA GLU A 50 0.74 -3.23 10.08
C GLU A 50 -0.17 -2.25 10.83
N HIS A 51 -1.36 -2.72 11.17
CA HIS A 51 -2.37 -1.91 11.83
C HIS A 51 -2.61 -2.35 13.28
N HIS A 52 -3.09 -1.43 14.08
CA HIS A 52 -3.68 -1.72 15.39
C HIS A 52 -5.21 -1.75 15.29
N VAL A 53 -5.89 -2.42 16.23
CA VAL A 53 -7.36 -2.41 16.28
C VAL A 53 -7.87 -0.97 16.38
N MET A 54 -7.23 -0.15 17.26
CA MET A 54 -7.54 1.27 17.44
C MET A 54 -6.78 2.13 16.45
N ASP A 55 -7.10 2.00 15.17
CA ASP A 55 -6.53 2.74 14.05
C ASP A 55 -7.58 3.65 13.43
N ILE A 56 -7.19 4.84 13.00
CA ILE A 56 -8.09 5.83 12.38
C ILE A 56 -8.85 5.24 11.18
N ALA A 57 -8.23 4.27 10.50
CA ALA A 57 -8.81 3.56 9.36
C ALA A 57 -9.84 2.48 9.75
N HIS A 58 -9.98 2.13 11.04
CA HIS A 58 -10.79 1.01 11.51
C HIS A 58 -12.07 1.43 12.26
N PRO A 59 -13.13 0.61 12.23
CA PRO A 59 -14.38 0.91 12.91
C PRO A 59 -14.20 1.20 14.40
N SER A 60 -13.33 0.45 15.09
CA SER A 60 -13.12 0.53 16.54
C SER A 60 -12.63 1.90 17.03
N TYR A 61 -11.99 2.68 16.16
CA TYR A 61 -11.54 4.05 16.46
C TYR A 61 -12.68 5.08 16.56
N TRP A 62 -13.84 4.76 16.02
CA TRP A 62 -14.95 5.67 15.84
C TRP A 62 -16.20 5.20 16.55
N LYS A 63 -17.02 6.12 16.99
CA LYS A 63 -18.37 5.82 17.47
C LYS A 63 -19.30 7.00 17.21
N ASN A 64 -20.58 6.71 17.04
CA ASN A 64 -21.62 7.75 17.00
C ASN A 64 -22.13 8.09 18.42
N LYS A 65 -23.09 9.01 18.52
CA LYS A 65 -23.71 9.42 19.81
C LYS A 65 -24.44 8.27 20.55
N ARG A 66 -24.74 7.17 19.84
CA ARG A 66 -25.37 5.98 20.43
C ARG A 66 -24.33 4.92 20.86
N GLY A 67 -23.04 5.18 20.59
CA GLY A 67 -21.96 4.26 20.87
C GLY A 67 -21.76 3.18 19.80
N GLU A 68 -22.41 3.32 18.64
CA GLU A 68 -22.28 2.38 17.53
C GLU A 68 -21.07 2.76 16.67
N HIS A 69 -20.35 1.77 16.15
CA HIS A 69 -19.22 1.95 15.24
C HIS A 69 -19.70 2.07 13.78
N PRO A 70 -18.94 2.80 12.91
CA PRO A 70 -19.26 2.84 11.49
C PRO A 70 -19.06 1.43 10.86
N ALA A 71 -19.87 1.12 9.88
CA ALA A 71 -19.63 -0.07 9.06
C ALA A 71 -18.38 0.11 8.18
N PRO A 72 -17.65 -0.97 7.84
CA PRO A 72 -16.63 -0.92 6.82
C PRO A 72 -17.14 -0.26 5.53
N PHE A 73 -16.24 0.46 4.85
CA PHE A 73 -16.50 1.25 3.64
C PHE A 73 -17.36 2.51 3.85
N THR A 74 -17.60 2.90 5.11
CA THR A 74 -18.16 4.22 5.43
C THR A 74 -17.09 5.29 5.20
N THR A 75 -17.43 6.37 4.49
CA THR A 75 -16.57 7.56 4.42
C THR A 75 -16.89 8.50 5.57
N ILE A 76 -15.87 9.07 6.20
CA ILE A 76 -16.02 10.05 7.27
C ILE A 76 -15.37 11.37 6.86
N SER A 77 -16.14 12.46 6.93
CA SER A 77 -15.68 13.81 6.64
C SER A 77 -15.37 14.59 7.93
N TRP A 78 -14.51 15.61 7.81
CA TRP A 78 -14.23 16.51 8.93
C TRP A 78 -15.51 17.20 9.48
N TRP A 79 -16.52 17.38 8.61
CA TRP A 79 -17.78 18.02 8.98
C TRP A 79 -18.64 17.12 9.86
N GLU A 80 -18.65 15.82 9.63
CA GLU A 80 -19.35 14.84 10.47
C GLU A 80 -18.71 14.73 11.85
N VAL A 81 -17.37 14.85 11.93
CA VAL A 81 -16.65 14.92 13.21
C VAL A 81 -16.97 16.24 13.93
N LEU A 82 -16.97 17.38 13.22
CA LEU A 82 -17.27 18.68 13.79
C LEU A 82 -18.72 18.75 14.31
N SER A 83 -19.68 18.13 13.63
CA SER A 83 -21.09 18.07 14.08
C SER A 83 -21.31 17.07 15.22
N GLY A 84 -20.34 16.21 15.49
CA GLY A 84 -20.41 15.13 16.47
C GLY A 84 -21.27 13.96 16.00
N GLU A 85 -21.43 13.77 14.71
CA GLU A 85 -22.02 12.56 14.13
C GLU A 85 -21.07 11.37 14.35
N TRP A 86 -19.78 11.56 14.06
CA TRP A 86 -18.73 10.63 14.42
C TRP A 86 -17.79 11.23 15.47
N ILE A 87 -17.45 10.44 16.46
CA ILE A 87 -16.59 10.78 17.59
C ILE A 87 -15.36 9.87 17.51
N PRO A 88 -14.15 10.41 17.24
CA PRO A 88 -12.93 9.64 17.21
C PRO A 88 -12.46 9.25 18.61
N PHE A 89 -11.63 8.19 18.70
CA PHE A 89 -10.92 7.85 19.94
C PHE A 89 -9.79 8.84 20.25
N GLY A 90 -9.11 9.34 19.23
CA GLY A 90 -8.03 10.32 19.36
C GLY A 90 -8.53 11.74 19.65
N ASP A 91 -7.59 12.69 19.69
CA ASP A 91 -7.93 14.10 19.86
C ASP A 91 -8.80 14.60 18.69
N ARG A 92 -9.94 15.18 19.03
CA ARG A 92 -10.95 15.55 18.04
C ARG A 92 -10.47 16.65 17.08
N GLU A 93 -9.71 17.61 17.58
CA GLU A 93 -9.22 18.73 16.75
C GLU A 93 -8.11 18.27 15.82
N GLU A 94 -7.22 17.38 16.28
CA GLU A 94 -6.21 16.74 15.42
C GLU A 94 -6.86 15.91 14.31
N VAL A 95 -7.91 15.16 14.61
CA VAL A 95 -8.63 14.37 13.61
C VAL A 95 -9.36 15.27 12.60
N ILE A 96 -9.96 16.37 13.02
CA ILE A 96 -10.56 17.36 12.12
C ILE A 96 -9.49 17.96 11.19
N ASP A 97 -8.33 18.32 11.72
CA ASP A 97 -7.21 18.84 10.92
C ASP A 97 -6.73 17.80 9.91
N TYR A 98 -6.51 16.55 10.33
CA TYR A 98 -6.17 15.43 9.46
C TYR A 98 -7.15 15.30 8.28
N LEU A 99 -8.47 15.27 8.57
CA LEU A 99 -9.50 15.10 7.54
C LEU A 99 -9.59 16.30 6.58
N ARG A 100 -9.32 17.53 7.06
CA ARG A 100 -9.21 18.72 6.19
C ARG A 100 -8.01 18.64 5.27
N ARG A 101 -6.85 18.28 5.82
CA ARG A 101 -5.60 18.14 5.06
C ARG A 101 -5.67 17.06 3.99
N LEU A 102 -6.47 16.00 4.17
CA LEU A 102 -6.73 15.05 3.08
C LEU A 102 -7.34 15.74 1.86
N ILE A 103 -8.30 16.64 2.07
CA ILE A 103 -8.95 17.39 0.98
C ILE A 103 -7.99 18.41 0.37
N GLU A 104 -7.28 19.18 1.21
CA GLU A 104 -6.34 20.23 0.79
C GLU A 104 -5.17 19.68 -0.04
N ASN A 105 -4.74 18.45 0.27
CA ASN A 105 -3.64 17.76 -0.43
C ASN A 105 -4.13 16.85 -1.56
N GLU A 106 -5.42 16.91 -1.91
CA GLU A 106 -6.02 16.05 -2.94
C GLU A 106 -5.80 14.56 -2.68
N GLU A 107 -5.71 14.16 -1.39
CA GLU A 107 -5.63 12.78 -0.97
C GLU A 107 -7.00 12.10 -1.09
N TYR A 108 -7.03 10.76 -1.01
CA TYR A 108 -8.29 10.02 -1.00
C TYR A 108 -9.13 10.43 0.21
N LYS A 109 -10.46 10.37 0.04
CA LYS A 109 -11.38 10.57 1.15
C LYS A 109 -11.12 9.52 2.23
N HIS A 110 -11.22 9.93 3.48
CA HIS A 110 -11.07 8.99 4.58
C HIS A 110 -12.18 7.94 4.54
N MET A 111 -11.80 6.69 4.43
CA MET A 111 -12.69 5.54 4.37
C MET A 111 -12.37 4.59 5.52
N ILE A 112 -13.40 4.07 6.14
CA ILE A 112 -13.27 3.05 7.18
C ILE A 112 -13.14 1.69 6.50
N TRP A 113 -12.04 1.01 6.76
CA TRP A 113 -11.78 -0.34 6.27
C TRP A 113 -12.20 -1.40 7.29
N PRO A 114 -12.42 -2.67 6.89
CA PRO A 114 -12.40 -3.77 7.85
C PRO A 114 -11.12 -3.76 8.68
N GLU A 115 -11.15 -4.26 9.90
CA GLU A 115 -9.95 -4.43 10.72
C GLU A 115 -9.03 -5.48 10.06
N HIS A 116 -8.10 -5.03 9.25
CA HIS A 116 -7.22 -5.87 8.44
C HIS A 116 -5.76 -5.69 8.82
N CYS A 117 -4.91 -6.63 8.45
CA CYS A 117 -3.47 -6.60 8.68
C CYS A 117 -3.09 -6.20 10.11
N LEU A 118 -3.84 -6.73 11.09
CA LEU A 118 -3.56 -6.44 12.49
C LEU A 118 -2.20 -7.01 12.89
N TYR A 119 -1.37 -6.19 13.51
CA TYR A 119 0.00 -6.52 13.89
C TYR A 119 0.08 -7.87 14.61
N GLY A 120 0.89 -8.79 14.06
CA GLY A 120 1.06 -10.15 14.58
C GLY A 120 -0.06 -11.13 14.27
N SER A 121 -1.09 -10.75 13.49
CA SER A 121 -2.13 -11.65 13.04
C SER A 121 -1.71 -12.48 11.83
N GLU A 122 -2.45 -13.57 11.56
CA GLU A 122 -2.28 -14.35 10.31
C GLU A 122 -2.62 -13.50 9.08
N GLY A 123 -3.57 -12.57 9.19
CA GLY A 123 -3.95 -11.66 8.13
C GLY A 123 -2.82 -10.72 7.69
N ALA A 124 -2.00 -10.26 8.65
CA ALA A 124 -0.84 -9.40 8.40
C ALA A 124 0.36 -10.15 7.78
N ALA A 125 0.39 -11.48 7.85
CA ALA A 125 1.49 -12.25 7.26
C ALA A 125 1.48 -12.15 5.73
N ILE A 126 2.67 -12.01 5.13
CA ILE A 126 2.85 -12.11 3.68
C ILE A 126 2.46 -13.52 3.22
N THR A 127 1.78 -13.61 2.08
CA THR A 127 1.25 -14.88 1.59
C THR A 127 2.32 -15.98 1.51
N PRO A 128 2.02 -17.21 1.96
CA PRO A 128 2.99 -18.30 2.00
C PRO A 128 3.59 -18.63 0.63
N VAL A 129 2.80 -18.55 -0.43
CA VAL A 129 3.24 -18.83 -1.81
C VAL A 129 4.32 -17.85 -2.26
N LEU A 130 4.13 -16.56 -1.97
CA LEU A 130 5.14 -15.54 -2.26
C LEU A 130 6.38 -15.73 -1.40
N MET A 131 6.22 -15.95 -0.10
CA MET A 131 7.35 -16.12 0.82
C MET A 131 8.19 -17.37 0.48
N GLU A 132 7.57 -18.42 -0.05
CA GLU A 132 8.33 -19.56 -0.58
C GLU A 132 9.25 -19.13 -1.74
N ALA A 133 8.75 -18.35 -2.71
CA ALA A 133 9.55 -17.86 -3.83
C ALA A 133 10.68 -16.92 -3.35
N VAL A 134 10.37 -15.97 -2.48
CA VAL A 134 11.33 -15.02 -1.88
C VAL A 134 12.42 -15.76 -1.10
N THR A 135 12.05 -16.75 -0.28
CA THR A 135 13.03 -17.53 0.48
C THR A 135 13.88 -18.43 -0.38
N CYS A 136 13.33 -19.00 -1.47
CA CYS A 136 14.12 -19.72 -2.47
C CYS A 136 15.16 -18.79 -3.11
N TRP A 137 14.76 -17.59 -3.54
CA TRP A 137 15.65 -16.58 -4.08
C TRP A 137 16.73 -16.15 -3.05
N ALA A 138 16.35 -15.96 -1.79
CA ALA A 138 17.29 -15.55 -0.73
C ALA A 138 18.36 -16.62 -0.42
N ARG A 139 18.02 -17.92 -0.56
CA ARG A 139 18.98 -19.02 -0.36
C ARG A 139 20.15 -19.01 -1.36
N GLU A 140 20.03 -18.26 -2.46
CA GLU A 140 21.15 -17.99 -3.38
C GLU A 140 22.16 -16.95 -2.82
N GLY A 141 22.08 -16.63 -1.53
CA GLY A 141 23.00 -15.69 -0.86
C GLY A 141 22.56 -14.23 -0.93
N LYS A 142 21.26 -13.98 -1.10
CA LYS A 142 20.67 -12.64 -1.25
C LYS A 142 19.81 -12.27 -0.04
N TYR A 143 19.55 -10.95 0.12
CA TYR A 143 18.74 -10.43 1.25
C TYR A 143 17.53 -9.66 0.71
N TYR A 144 16.33 -10.04 1.13
CA TYR A 144 15.14 -9.20 0.98
C TYR A 144 15.00 -8.24 2.17
N GLU A 145 14.27 -7.17 1.95
CA GLU A 145 13.90 -6.20 3.00
C GLU A 145 12.39 -6.15 3.12
N VAL A 146 11.89 -5.96 4.35
CA VAL A 146 10.48 -5.69 4.61
C VAL A 146 10.37 -4.26 5.13
N VAL A 147 9.58 -3.44 4.45
CA VAL A 147 9.26 -2.07 4.86
C VAL A 147 7.86 -2.07 5.47
N GLU A 148 7.81 -2.03 6.78
CA GLU A 148 6.55 -1.91 7.53
C GLU A 148 5.98 -0.50 7.40
N LYS A 149 4.66 -0.39 7.25
CA LYS A 149 3.93 0.88 7.18
C LYS A 149 2.57 0.74 7.87
N GLY A 150 1.94 1.87 8.24
CA GLY A 150 0.62 1.86 8.86
C GLY A 150 0.62 1.69 10.39
N LEU A 151 1.75 1.55 11.05
CA LEU A 151 1.83 1.39 12.51
C LEU A 151 1.34 2.60 13.31
N ASN A 152 1.31 3.79 12.71
CA ASN A 152 0.81 4.98 13.39
C ASN A 152 -0.71 5.07 13.28
N PRO A 153 -1.46 4.93 14.40
CA PRO A 153 -2.91 4.82 14.36
C PRO A 153 -3.65 6.14 14.09
N SER A 154 -2.92 7.25 13.96
CA SER A 154 -3.52 8.59 13.80
C SER A 154 -3.53 9.09 12.35
N THR A 155 -3.01 8.31 11.41
CA THR A 155 -2.94 8.67 9.98
C THR A 155 -2.90 7.45 9.09
N GLU A 156 -3.60 7.50 7.98
CA GLU A 156 -3.59 6.46 6.93
C GLU A 156 -2.23 6.44 6.20
N PHE A 157 -1.82 5.26 5.75
CA PHE A 157 -0.53 5.08 5.11
C PHE A 157 -0.64 4.17 3.87
N PHE A 158 -1.17 4.68 2.76
CA PHE A 158 -1.32 3.87 1.54
C PHE A 158 0.02 3.67 0.83
N GLY A 159 0.73 4.74 0.49
CA GLY A 159 2.00 4.64 -0.24
C GLY A 159 3.16 4.09 0.61
N ALA A 160 4.22 3.61 -0.05
CA ALA A 160 5.36 3.01 0.63
C ALA A 160 6.30 4.01 1.32
N PHE A 161 6.22 5.31 0.98
CA PHE A 161 7.22 6.28 1.41
C PHE A 161 6.80 7.16 2.58
N ARG A 162 5.52 7.50 2.71
CA ARG A 162 5.02 8.35 3.79
C ARG A 162 3.55 8.11 4.04
N ALA A 163 3.10 8.48 5.24
CA ALA A 163 1.67 8.57 5.53
C ALA A 163 0.96 9.55 4.58
N ASN A 164 -0.35 9.36 4.38
CA ASN A 164 -1.15 10.27 3.56
C ASN A 164 -1.05 11.70 4.09
N ILE A 165 -1.18 11.85 5.41
CA ILE A 165 -0.90 13.11 6.13
C ILE A 165 0.21 12.87 7.14
N PRO A 166 1.45 13.25 6.86
CA PRO A 166 2.54 13.16 7.82
C PRO A 166 2.29 14.03 9.05
N LEU A 167 2.55 13.46 10.22
CA LEU A 167 2.39 14.12 11.51
C LEU A 167 3.71 14.73 11.96
N ASP A 168 3.67 15.99 12.45
CA ASP A 168 4.92 16.73 12.77
C ASP A 168 5.72 16.10 13.90
N TYR A 169 5.04 15.49 14.84
CA TYR A 169 5.62 14.82 16.01
C TYR A 169 5.99 13.35 15.80
N ALA A 170 5.64 12.75 14.65
CA ALA A 170 5.83 11.32 14.37
C ALA A 170 6.74 11.10 13.16
N ALA A 171 8.01 10.75 13.43
CA ALA A 171 9.03 10.58 12.40
C ALA A 171 8.73 9.41 11.45
N ASP A 172 8.07 8.37 11.94
CA ASP A 172 7.63 7.18 11.20
C ASP A 172 6.59 7.48 10.11
N THR A 173 5.92 8.64 10.19
CA THR A 173 4.95 9.10 9.18
C THR A 173 5.57 9.93 8.06
N LYS A 174 6.83 10.36 8.22
CA LYS A 174 7.54 11.21 7.23
C LYS A 174 8.05 10.39 6.05
N PHE A 175 8.44 11.10 4.98
CA PHE A 175 8.94 10.47 3.76
C PHE A 175 10.21 9.65 4.03
N ASN A 176 10.18 8.38 3.64
CA ASN A 176 11.29 7.43 3.79
C ASN A 176 12.35 7.68 2.70
N MET A 177 13.26 8.62 2.98
CA MET A 177 14.36 8.94 2.07
C MET A 177 15.29 7.75 1.85
N LYS A 178 15.49 6.88 2.88
CA LYS A 178 16.33 5.69 2.74
C LYS A 178 15.79 4.75 1.66
N LEU A 179 14.47 4.50 1.66
CA LEU A 179 13.84 3.68 0.63
C LEU A 179 13.98 4.32 -0.76
N LYS A 180 13.79 5.65 -0.87
CA LYS A 180 13.98 6.39 -2.12
C LYS A 180 15.41 6.27 -2.65
N ASP A 181 16.41 6.49 -1.78
CA ASP A 181 17.83 6.38 -2.12
C ASP A 181 18.21 4.94 -2.54
N GLU A 182 17.60 3.93 -1.89
CA GLU A 182 17.77 2.53 -2.29
C GLU A 182 17.23 2.31 -3.72
N LEU A 183 16.05 2.82 -4.05
CA LEU A 183 15.49 2.69 -5.39
C LEU A 183 16.38 3.36 -6.46
N GLU A 184 16.97 4.52 -6.16
CA GLU A 184 17.87 5.21 -7.07
C GLU A 184 19.15 4.42 -7.39
N SER A 185 19.51 3.45 -6.59
CA SER A 185 20.70 2.64 -6.84
C SER A 185 20.53 1.58 -7.93
N TYR A 186 19.30 1.39 -8.45
CA TYR A 186 18.98 0.38 -9.46
C TYR A 186 18.54 0.99 -10.79
N ASP A 187 18.99 0.42 -11.91
CA ASP A 187 18.64 0.90 -13.26
C ASP A 187 17.21 0.52 -13.68
N VAL A 188 16.69 -0.60 -13.15
CA VAL A 188 15.35 -1.12 -13.45
C VAL A 188 14.68 -1.54 -12.15
N ILE A 189 13.44 -1.10 -11.96
CA ILE A 189 12.64 -1.37 -10.78
C ILE A 189 11.31 -1.96 -11.22
N TRP A 190 11.07 -3.23 -10.95
CA TRP A 190 9.76 -3.84 -11.15
C TRP A 190 8.86 -3.49 -9.97
N LEU A 191 7.67 -2.99 -10.25
CA LEU A 191 6.68 -2.60 -9.25
C LEU A 191 5.40 -3.41 -9.44
N ALA A 192 4.93 -4.05 -8.38
CA ALA A 192 3.71 -4.86 -8.36
C ALA A 192 3.09 -4.93 -6.97
N GLY A 193 1.95 -5.57 -6.84
CA GLY A 193 1.30 -5.86 -5.55
C GLY A 193 -0.06 -5.18 -5.38
N GLU A 194 -0.60 -5.27 -4.18
CA GLU A 194 -1.96 -4.86 -3.89
C GLU A 194 -2.04 -3.55 -3.06
N ALA A 195 -3.08 -2.76 -3.18
CA ALA A 195 -4.01 -2.76 -4.31
C ALA A 195 -3.60 -1.71 -5.34
N LYS A 196 -3.81 -2.02 -6.64
CA LYS A 196 -3.57 -1.09 -7.76
C LYS A 196 -4.17 0.29 -7.49
N SER A 197 -5.43 0.32 -7.03
CA SER A 197 -6.18 1.55 -6.77
C SER A 197 -5.68 2.37 -5.58
N HIS A 198 -4.94 1.78 -4.63
CA HIS A 198 -4.55 2.45 -3.37
C HIS A 198 -3.04 2.42 -3.14
N CYS A 199 -2.49 1.33 -2.63
CA CYS A 199 -1.07 1.32 -2.21
C CYS A 199 -0.12 1.51 -3.39
N VAL A 200 -0.36 0.86 -4.53
CA VAL A 200 0.48 1.02 -5.73
C VAL A 200 0.33 2.44 -6.28
N ALA A 201 -0.90 2.93 -6.46
CA ALA A 201 -1.16 4.27 -6.98
C ALA A 201 -0.55 5.36 -6.10
N ASN A 202 -0.72 5.27 -4.76
CA ASN A 202 -0.15 6.26 -3.85
C ASN A 202 1.38 6.19 -3.78
N THR A 203 1.98 5.01 -3.90
CA THR A 203 3.43 4.85 -4.03
C THR A 203 3.95 5.58 -5.28
N LEU A 204 3.29 5.40 -6.42
CA LEU A 204 3.62 6.14 -7.66
C LEU A 204 3.47 7.65 -7.47
N ARG A 205 2.38 8.10 -6.86
CA ARG A 205 2.10 9.51 -6.61
C ARG A 205 3.18 10.15 -5.73
N GLN A 206 3.65 9.44 -4.71
CA GLN A 206 4.73 9.90 -3.83
C GLN A 206 6.09 10.00 -4.53
N LEU A 207 6.28 9.29 -5.65
CA LEU A 207 7.49 9.33 -6.46
C LEU A 207 7.46 10.41 -7.56
N PHE A 208 6.36 11.12 -7.77
CA PHE A 208 6.29 12.13 -8.84
C PHE A 208 7.23 13.31 -8.66
N ASP A 209 7.72 13.56 -7.46
CA ASP A 209 8.76 14.55 -7.20
C ASP A 209 10.17 14.03 -7.52
N TYR A 210 10.30 12.75 -7.91
CA TYR A 210 11.55 12.05 -8.23
C TYR A 210 11.47 11.40 -9.62
N PRO A 211 11.46 12.20 -10.70
CA PRO A 211 11.26 11.70 -12.07
C PRO A 211 12.33 10.68 -12.49
N GLU A 212 13.56 10.79 -11.98
CA GLU A 212 14.65 9.84 -12.23
C GLU A 212 14.34 8.42 -11.69
N VAL A 213 13.57 8.30 -10.61
CA VAL A 213 13.09 7.00 -10.12
C VAL A 213 11.94 6.50 -10.98
N VAL A 214 10.98 7.39 -11.29
CA VAL A 214 9.79 7.03 -12.10
C VAL A 214 10.19 6.45 -13.46
N GLN A 215 11.20 7.02 -14.12
CA GLN A 215 11.70 6.55 -15.42
C GLN A 215 12.30 5.15 -15.40
N ARG A 216 12.68 4.64 -14.22
CA ARG A 216 13.24 3.28 -14.02
C ARG A 216 12.17 2.24 -13.70
N LEU A 217 10.93 2.70 -13.41
CA LEU A 217 9.83 1.80 -13.06
C LEU A 217 9.36 0.99 -14.27
N VAL A 218 9.13 -0.28 -14.01
CA VAL A 218 8.38 -1.19 -14.87
C VAL A 218 7.22 -1.72 -14.03
N ILE A 219 6.04 -1.23 -14.33
CA ILE A 219 4.80 -1.55 -13.61
C ILE A 219 4.23 -2.84 -14.18
N LEU A 220 4.05 -3.87 -13.36
CA LEU A 220 3.55 -5.17 -13.78
C LEU A 220 2.02 -5.19 -13.71
N GLU A 221 1.38 -4.87 -14.83
CA GLU A 221 -0.07 -4.64 -14.90
C GLU A 221 -0.93 -5.87 -14.57
N ASP A 222 -0.40 -7.07 -14.82
CA ASP A 222 -1.05 -8.35 -14.56
C ASP A 222 -0.78 -8.89 -13.14
N CYS A 223 -0.08 -8.11 -12.30
CA CYS A 223 0.30 -8.49 -10.94
C CYS A 223 -0.21 -7.47 -9.92
N MET A 224 -1.39 -6.93 -10.16
CA MET A 224 -2.06 -5.97 -9.27
C MET A 224 -3.56 -5.87 -9.57
N GLY A 225 -4.39 -5.92 -8.54
CA GLY A 225 -5.85 -5.77 -8.62
C GLY A 225 -6.36 -4.47 -7.99
N ASN A 226 -7.59 -4.08 -8.31
CA ASN A 226 -8.26 -2.93 -7.70
C ASN A 226 -9.16 -3.37 -6.53
N ILE A 227 -9.28 -2.52 -5.53
CA ILE A 227 -10.39 -2.65 -4.58
C ILE A 227 -11.68 -2.39 -5.34
N LEU A 228 -12.67 -3.24 -5.13
CA LEU A 228 -13.95 -3.20 -5.83
C LEU A 228 -14.63 -1.82 -5.71
N GLY A 229 -14.98 -1.23 -6.85
CA GLY A 229 -15.60 0.09 -6.93
C GLY A 229 -14.62 1.27 -6.83
N CYS A 230 -13.30 0.99 -6.82
CA CYS A 230 -12.25 2.01 -6.76
C CYS A 230 -11.36 2.04 -8.02
N GLU A 231 -11.80 1.40 -9.10
CA GLU A 231 -11.02 1.20 -10.32
C GLU A 231 -10.58 2.53 -10.96
N ASP A 232 -11.47 3.52 -10.96
CA ASP A 232 -11.22 4.81 -11.61
C ASP A 232 -10.32 5.76 -10.81
N LEU A 233 -10.14 5.52 -9.50
CA LEU A 233 -9.39 6.43 -8.62
C LEU A 233 -7.94 6.60 -9.04
N ALA A 234 -7.34 5.54 -9.55
CA ALA A 234 -5.92 5.50 -9.87
C ALA A 234 -5.59 5.86 -11.32
N ILE A 235 -6.57 5.91 -12.22
CA ILE A 235 -6.35 6.16 -13.67
C ILE A 235 -5.45 7.39 -13.91
N PRO A 236 -5.72 8.59 -13.33
CA PRO A 236 -4.89 9.77 -13.56
C PRO A 236 -3.44 9.61 -13.09
N ILE A 237 -3.23 8.80 -12.03
CA ILE A 237 -1.92 8.53 -11.46
C ILE A 237 -1.08 7.68 -12.42
N TYR A 238 -1.65 6.60 -12.94
CA TYR A 238 -0.96 5.73 -13.91
C TYR A 238 -0.70 6.44 -15.23
N GLU A 239 -1.64 7.24 -15.72
CA GLU A 239 -1.41 8.09 -16.89
C GLU A 239 -0.28 9.10 -16.68
N LYS A 240 -0.18 9.69 -15.49
CA LYS A 240 0.92 10.60 -15.16
C LYS A 240 2.24 9.84 -15.07
N ALA A 241 2.30 8.67 -14.45
CA ALA A 241 3.49 7.83 -14.39
C ALA A 241 3.98 7.46 -15.81
N ALA A 242 3.07 7.09 -16.72
CA ALA A 242 3.39 6.82 -18.12
C ALA A 242 3.99 8.04 -18.83
N ARG A 243 3.38 9.22 -18.65
CA ARG A 243 3.90 10.47 -19.21
C ARG A 243 5.28 10.85 -18.65
N MET A 244 5.60 10.43 -17.43
CA MET A 244 6.91 10.64 -16.80
C MET A 244 7.95 9.61 -17.22
N GLY A 245 7.57 8.59 -17.98
CA GLY A 245 8.48 7.59 -18.53
C GLY A 245 8.47 6.22 -17.83
N ALA A 246 7.55 5.96 -16.91
CA ALA A 246 7.34 4.60 -16.39
C ALA A 246 6.88 3.67 -17.52
N ARG A 247 7.40 2.45 -17.53
CA ARG A 247 7.02 1.40 -18.48
C ARG A 247 5.95 0.52 -17.87
N PHE A 248 5.13 -0.07 -18.73
CA PHE A 248 4.06 -0.98 -18.35
C PHE A 248 4.27 -2.30 -19.07
N GLU A 249 4.36 -3.37 -18.32
CA GLU A 249 4.67 -4.70 -18.81
C GLU A 249 3.79 -5.73 -18.10
N THR A 250 3.78 -6.95 -18.62
CA THR A 250 3.21 -8.09 -17.92
C THR A 250 4.32 -8.97 -17.35
N SER A 251 4.03 -9.73 -16.32
CA SER A 251 4.96 -10.73 -15.78
C SER A 251 5.39 -11.72 -16.87
N GLU A 252 4.47 -12.07 -17.77
CA GLU A 252 4.74 -12.99 -18.88
C GLU A 252 5.71 -12.37 -19.91
N SER A 253 5.60 -11.09 -20.27
CA SER A 253 6.53 -10.43 -21.19
C SER A 253 7.96 -10.44 -20.65
N LEU A 254 8.11 -10.29 -19.32
CA LEU A 254 9.43 -10.35 -18.68
C LEU A 254 10.01 -11.76 -18.62
N LEU A 255 9.19 -12.80 -18.64
CA LEU A 255 9.70 -14.19 -18.66
C LEU A 255 10.40 -14.54 -19.97
N PHE A 256 9.98 -13.93 -21.07
CA PHE A 256 10.52 -14.19 -22.41
C PHE A 256 11.54 -13.14 -22.91
N SER A 257 11.85 -12.13 -22.09
CA SER A 257 12.87 -11.08 -22.38
C SER A 257 14.31 -11.45 -21.85
#